data_73e71a9bedc2f7b1fe569924820734aa
#
_entry.id   73e71a9bedc2f7b1fe569924820734aa
#
_cell.length_a   1.000
_cell.length_b   1.000
_cell.length_c   1.000
_cell.angle_alpha   90.00
_cell.angle_beta   90.00
_cell.angle_gamma   90.00
#
_symmetry.space_group_name_H-M   'P 1'
#
loop_
_entity.id
_entity.type
_entity.pdbx_description
1 polymer ?
#
loop_
_entity_poly.entity_id
_entity_poly.type
_entity_poly.pdbx_seq_one_letter_code
_entity_poly.pdbx_strand_id
1 'polypeptide(L)'
;MTDNELVAKAKEALEYSYSPYSHFAVGAALLSTDGQVFTGCNIENSSFGATNCAERTAIFKAVSEGVKDFKAIAIVCSGDQPAYPCGICRQVMSEFFNPDTRIIVEEGGGLKTYTMSEILT
;
A
#
# COMPACT_ATOMS: atom_id res chain seq x y z
N MET A 1 -10.45 -12.67 5.20
CA MET A 1 -9.32 -11.96 5.86
C MET A 1 -9.83 -10.71 6.53
N THR A 2 -9.46 -10.49 7.78
CA THR A 2 -9.82 -9.28 8.52
C THR A 2 -8.86 -8.14 8.19
N ASP A 3 -9.27 -6.92 8.52
CA ASP A 3 -8.41 -5.74 8.33
C ASP A 3 -7.13 -5.86 9.16
N ASN A 4 -7.22 -6.40 10.38
CA ASN A 4 -6.04 -6.61 11.22
C ASN A 4 -5.07 -7.63 10.61
N GLU A 5 -5.58 -8.67 9.99
CA GLU A 5 -4.75 -9.65 9.29
C GLU A 5 -4.04 -9.03 8.08
N LEU A 6 -4.75 -8.19 7.35
CA LEU A 6 -4.16 -7.50 6.20
C LEU A 6 -3.07 -6.52 6.64
N VAL A 7 -3.31 -5.78 7.72
CA VAL A 7 -2.30 -4.90 8.32
C VAL A 7 -1.07 -5.68 8.79
N ALA A 8 -1.29 -6.87 9.38
CA ALA A 8 -0.16 -7.73 9.79
C ALA A 8 0.71 -8.13 8.59
N LYS A 9 0.09 -8.42 7.43
CA LYS A 9 0.83 -8.72 6.20
C LYS A 9 1.63 -7.52 5.71
N ALA A 10 1.06 -6.32 5.82
CA ALA A 10 1.78 -5.09 5.47
C ALA A 10 3.00 -4.87 6.38
N LYS A 11 2.86 -5.19 7.67
CA LYS A 11 3.97 -5.09 8.63
C LYS A 11 5.09 -6.08 8.33
N GLU A 12 4.75 -7.29 7.89
CA GLU A 12 5.76 -8.26 7.45
C GLU A 12 6.54 -7.71 6.25
N ALA A 13 5.85 -7.12 5.28
CA ALA A 13 6.48 -6.57 4.09
C ALA A 13 7.40 -5.39 4.42
N LEU A 14 7.04 -4.60 5.42
CA LEU A 14 7.82 -3.43 5.83
C LEU A 14 9.27 -3.78 6.17
N GLU A 15 9.51 -4.97 6.70
CA GLU A 15 10.86 -5.41 7.07
C GLU A 15 11.81 -5.55 5.88
N TYR A 16 11.27 -5.68 4.67
CA TYR A 16 12.06 -5.80 3.45
C TYR A 16 12.28 -4.46 2.75
N SER A 17 11.82 -3.36 3.33
CA SER A 17 11.99 -2.03 2.76
C SER A 17 13.47 -1.72 2.54
N TYR A 18 13.77 -1.15 1.38
CA TYR A 18 15.09 -0.61 1.08
C TYR A 18 14.99 0.90 1.07
N SER A 19 15.32 1.53 2.20
CA SER A 19 15.14 2.98 2.39
C SER A 19 16.38 3.65 2.98
N PRO A 20 17.56 3.51 2.30
CA PRO A 20 18.80 4.07 2.82
C PRO A 20 18.88 5.61 2.76
N TYR A 21 18.02 6.24 1.97
CA TYR A 21 18.03 7.69 1.78
C TYR A 21 17.09 8.39 2.75
N SER A 22 15.83 7.96 2.82
CA SER A 22 14.82 8.59 3.69
C SER A 22 14.83 8.05 5.11
N HIS A 23 15.33 6.82 5.31
CA HIS A 23 15.22 6.08 6.57
C HIS A 23 13.77 5.90 7.03
N PHE A 24 12.83 5.89 6.08
CA PHE A 24 11.42 5.76 6.35
C PHE A 24 10.87 4.55 5.60
N ALA A 25 10.62 3.47 6.34
CA ALA A 25 10.13 2.22 5.77
C ALA A 25 8.61 2.23 5.68
N VAL A 26 8.08 1.72 4.56
CA VAL A 26 6.65 1.58 4.32
C VAL A 26 6.38 0.18 3.82
N GLY A 27 5.32 -0.44 4.34
CA GLY A 27 4.85 -1.74 3.88
C GLY A 27 3.40 -1.64 3.43
N ALA A 28 3.04 -2.45 2.46
CA ALA A 28 1.67 -2.50 1.95
C ALA A 28 1.23 -3.95 1.74
N ALA A 29 -0.06 -4.21 1.92
CA ALA A 29 -0.67 -5.49 1.61
C ALA A 29 -1.96 -5.23 0.85
N LEU A 30 -2.05 -5.78 -0.34
CA LEU A 30 -3.17 -5.59 -1.27
C LEU A 30 -4.02 -6.85 -1.31
N LEU A 31 -5.32 -6.71 -1.09
CA LEU A 31 -6.27 -7.82 -1.09
C LEU A 31 -7.11 -7.77 -2.37
N SER A 32 -7.06 -8.84 -3.16
CA SER A 32 -7.89 -8.96 -4.35
C SER A 32 -9.31 -9.41 -3.99
N THR A 33 -10.24 -9.26 -4.93
CA THR A 33 -11.64 -9.66 -4.72
C THR A 33 -11.80 -11.17 -4.54
N ASP A 34 -10.87 -11.96 -5.07
CA ASP A 34 -10.88 -13.41 -4.92
C ASP A 34 -10.06 -13.93 -3.73
N GLY A 35 -9.58 -13.02 -2.88
CA GLY A 35 -8.93 -13.39 -1.63
C GLY A 35 -7.41 -13.55 -1.67
N GLN A 36 -6.76 -13.20 -2.77
CA GLN A 36 -5.30 -13.23 -2.86
C GLN A 36 -4.69 -12.01 -2.20
N VAL A 37 -3.51 -12.16 -1.59
CA VAL A 37 -2.79 -11.06 -0.94
C VAL A 37 -1.47 -10.85 -1.65
N PHE A 38 -1.20 -9.59 -2.02
CA PHE A 38 0.07 -9.17 -2.63
C PHE A 38 0.70 -8.12 -1.74
N THR A 39 1.94 -8.37 -1.30
CA THR A 39 2.64 -7.45 -0.41
C THR A 39 3.67 -6.64 -1.17
N GLY A 40 4.03 -5.49 -0.62
CA GLY A 40 5.06 -4.64 -1.18
C GLY A 40 5.69 -3.78 -0.10
N CYS A 41 6.85 -3.25 -0.40
CA CYS A 41 7.55 -2.30 0.45
C CYS A 41 8.15 -1.21 -0.44
N ASN A 42 8.53 -0.09 0.17
CA ASN A 42 9.19 0.96 -0.59
C ASN A 42 10.63 0.55 -0.90
N ILE A 43 11.06 0.84 -2.11
CA ILE A 43 12.40 0.50 -2.60
C ILE A 43 12.97 1.76 -3.22
N GLU A 44 13.95 2.34 -2.53
CA GLU A 44 14.57 3.59 -2.95
C GLU A 44 15.74 3.35 -3.90
N ASN A 45 16.07 4.35 -4.67
CA ASN A 45 17.15 4.28 -5.63
C ASN A 45 17.81 5.66 -5.70
N SER A 46 19.10 5.69 -5.99
CA SER A 46 19.82 6.96 -6.19
C SER A 46 19.25 7.75 -7.36
N SER A 47 18.67 7.07 -8.34
CA SER A 47 17.84 7.71 -9.36
C SER A 47 16.42 7.85 -8.79
N PHE A 48 16.02 9.07 -8.44
CA PHE A 48 14.72 9.31 -7.80
C PHE A 48 13.55 8.73 -8.61
N GLY A 49 13.61 8.83 -9.94
CA GLY A 49 12.56 8.30 -10.80
C GLY A 49 12.41 6.79 -10.76
N ALA A 50 13.42 6.06 -10.29
CA ALA A 50 13.36 4.60 -10.14
C ALA A 50 12.88 4.18 -8.73
N THR A 51 12.80 5.11 -7.78
CA THR A 51 12.28 4.83 -6.44
C THR A 51 10.81 4.43 -6.54
N ASN A 52 10.44 3.35 -5.86
CA ASN A 52 9.06 2.86 -5.89
C ASN A 52 8.46 2.80 -4.49
N CYS A 53 7.20 3.25 -4.39
CA CYS A 53 6.47 3.21 -3.13
C CYS A 53 5.94 1.80 -2.86
N ALA A 54 5.67 1.50 -1.59
CA ALA A 54 5.16 0.19 -1.17
C ALA A 54 3.86 -0.18 -1.89
N GLU A 55 2.95 0.78 -2.03
CA GLU A 55 1.66 0.58 -2.68
C GLU A 55 1.84 0.17 -4.14
N ARG A 56 2.72 0.87 -4.86
CA ARG A 56 2.99 0.54 -6.27
C ARG A 56 3.67 -0.81 -6.41
N THR A 57 4.57 -1.16 -5.49
CA THR A 57 5.20 -2.48 -5.52
C THR A 57 4.15 -3.59 -5.42
N ALA A 58 3.19 -3.45 -4.51
CA ALA A 58 2.13 -4.43 -4.32
C ALA A 58 1.19 -4.48 -5.54
N ILE A 59 0.76 -3.32 -6.03
CA ILE A 59 -0.17 -3.22 -7.17
C ILE A 59 0.47 -3.78 -8.44
N PHE A 60 1.69 -3.38 -8.74
CA PHE A 60 2.36 -3.84 -9.97
C PHE A 60 2.65 -5.33 -9.93
N LYS A 61 2.97 -5.87 -8.75
CA LYS A 61 3.12 -7.31 -8.57
C LYS A 61 1.82 -8.04 -8.93
N ALA A 62 0.69 -7.57 -8.40
CA ALA A 62 -0.62 -8.18 -8.66
C ALA A 62 -0.99 -8.08 -10.14
N VAL A 63 -0.86 -6.90 -10.72
CA VAL A 63 -1.21 -6.66 -12.13
C VAL A 63 -0.32 -7.50 -13.05
N SER A 64 0.96 -7.63 -12.73
CA SER A 64 1.88 -8.45 -13.51
C SER A 64 1.53 -9.94 -13.47
N GLU A 65 0.75 -10.36 -12.47
CA GLU A 65 0.26 -11.74 -12.36
C GLU A 65 -1.17 -11.88 -12.88
N GLY A 66 -1.71 -10.84 -13.51
CA GLY A 66 -3.04 -10.88 -14.13
C GLY A 66 -4.19 -10.53 -13.21
N VAL A 67 -3.91 -10.04 -11.99
CA VAL A 67 -4.94 -9.70 -11.01
C VAL A 67 -5.16 -8.19 -11.02
N LYS A 68 -6.40 -7.77 -11.28
CA LYS A 68 -6.74 -6.35 -11.47
C LYS A 68 -7.94 -5.88 -10.65
N ASP A 69 -8.59 -6.77 -9.87
CA ASP A 69 -9.77 -6.44 -9.08
C ASP A 69 -9.44 -6.52 -7.60
N PHE A 70 -9.60 -5.41 -6.88
CA PHE A 70 -9.13 -5.30 -5.51
C PHE A 70 -10.21 -4.83 -4.54
N LYS A 71 -10.19 -5.37 -3.33
CA LYS A 71 -11.08 -5.00 -2.22
C LYS A 71 -10.48 -3.94 -1.32
N ALA A 72 -9.19 -4.07 -1.00
CA ALA A 72 -8.57 -3.24 0.01
C ALA A 72 -7.05 -3.25 -0.12
N ILE A 73 -6.43 -2.20 0.40
CA ILE A 73 -4.99 -2.14 0.59
C ILE A 73 -4.72 -1.62 2.01
N ALA A 74 -3.80 -2.26 2.73
CA ALA A 74 -3.32 -1.80 4.02
C ALA A 74 -1.93 -1.19 3.85
N ILE A 75 -1.69 -0.05 4.49
CA ILE A 75 -0.42 0.68 4.40
C ILE A 75 0.07 0.97 5.81
N VAL A 76 1.30 0.57 6.12
CA VAL A 76 1.94 0.82 7.41
C VAL A 76 3.31 1.44 7.19
N CYS A 77 3.83 2.13 8.21
CA CYS A 77 5.15 2.75 8.13
C CYS A 77 5.91 2.61 9.45
N SER A 78 7.20 2.89 9.39
CA SER A 78 8.09 2.82 10.57
C SER A 78 8.00 4.05 11.46
N GLY A 79 7.38 5.15 10.99
CA GLY A 79 7.26 6.39 11.75
C GLY A 79 6.00 6.44 12.60
N ASP A 80 5.87 7.51 13.38
CA ASP A 80 4.69 7.74 14.24
C ASP A 80 3.52 8.33 13.46
N GLN A 81 3.78 8.91 12.30
CA GLN A 81 2.74 9.51 11.47
C GLN A 81 2.15 8.47 10.51
N PRO A 82 0.87 8.55 10.21
CA PRO A 82 0.26 7.62 9.25
C PRO A 82 0.86 7.82 7.86
N ALA A 83 1.00 6.71 7.11
CA ALA A 83 1.49 6.75 5.75
C ALA A 83 0.28 6.76 4.80
N TYR A 84 0.05 7.91 4.17
CA TYR A 84 -0.99 8.05 3.16
C TYR A 84 -0.39 7.89 1.77
N PRO A 85 -1.17 7.41 0.78
CA PRO A 85 -0.66 7.28 -0.59
C PRO A 85 -0.21 8.65 -1.15
N CYS A 86 0.96 8.68 -1.78
CA CYS A 86 1.44 9.88 -2.46
C CYS A 86 0.64 10.13 -3.75
N GLY A 87 0.88 11.27 -4.40
CA GLY A 87 0.16 11.63 -5.62
C GLY A 87 0.28 10.61 -6.74
N ILE A 88 1.49 10.07 -6.95
CA ILE A 88 1.70 9.03 -7.98
C ILE A 88 0.96 7.75 -7.61
N CYS A 89 1.00 7.35 -6.34
CA CYS A 89 0.30 6.15 -5.89
C CYS A 89 -1.21 6.31 -6.04
N ARG A 90 -1.75 7.48 -5.74
CA ARG A 90 -3.19 7.76 -5.95
C ARG A 90 -3.56 7.64 -7.42
N GLN A 91 -2.71 8.11 -8.32
CA GLN A 91 -2.94 8.00 -9.75
C GLN A 91 -2.95 6.53 -10.19
N VAL A 92 -1.99 5.73 -9.71
CA VAL A 92 -1.93 4.30 -10.00
C VAL A 92 -3.17 3.60 -9.45
N MET A 93 -3.56 3.93 -8.22
CA MET A 93 -4.75 3.35 -7.60
C MET A 93 -6.01 3.69 -8.39
N SER A 94 -6.12 4.93 -8.91
CA SER A 94 -7.31 5.34 -9.68
C SER A 94 -7.48 4.54 -10.96
N GLU A 95 -6.39 4.01 -11.51
CA GLU A 95 -6.44 3.16 -12.69
C GLU A 95 -7.02 1.77 -12.39
N PHE A 96 -6.70 1.20 -11.22
CA PHE A 96 -7.01 -0.19 -10.91
C PHE A 96 -8.06 -0.37 -9.81
N PHE A 97 -8.30 0.63 -8.96
CA PHE A 97 -9.25 0.52 -7.86
C PHE A 97 -10.61 1.09 -8.27
N ASN A 98 -11.68 0.52 -7.71
CA ASN A 98 -13.00 1.10 -7.85
C ASN A 98 -13.26 2.08 -6.69
N PRO A 99 -14.33 2.90 -6.75
CA PRO A 99 -14.61 3.88 -5.68
C PRO A 99 -14.77 3.27 -4.28
N ASP A 100 -15.17 2.02 -4.20
CA ASP A 100 -15.43 1.32 -2.93
C ASP A 100 -14.21 0.59 -2.37
N THR A 101 -13.10 0.53 -3.10
CA THR A 101 -11.88 -0.12 -2.62
C THR A 101 -11.41 0.62 -1.36
N ARG A 102 -11.14 -0.14 -0.29
CA ARG A 102 -10.78 0.41 1.01
C ARG A 102 -9.28 0.61 1.14
N ILE A 103 -8.89 1.75 1.69
CA ILE A 103 -7.50 2.04 2.02
C ILE A 103 -7.41 2.09 3.55
N ILE A 104 -6.66 1.16 4.14
CA ILE A 104 -6.55 0.99 5.59
C ILE A 104 -5.18 1.48 6.04
N VAL A 105 -5.15 2.42 6.97
CA VAL A 105 -3.91 2.96 7.52
C VAL A 105 -3.92 2.87 9.04
N GLU A 106 -2.73 2.77 9.64
CA GLU A 106 -2.60 2.87 11.10
C GLU A 106 -2.52 4.34 11.47
N GLU A 107 -3.39 4.76 12.38
CA GLU A 107 -3.47 6.15 12.81
C GLU A 107 -3.85 6.19 14.28
N GLY A 108 -3.03 6.85 15.10
CA GLY A 108 -3.33 7.05 16.51
C GLY A 108 -3.45 5.76 17.33
N GLY A 109 -2.73 4.72 16.95
CA GLY A 109 -2.77 3.44 17.64
C GLY A 109 -3.92 2.53 17.22
N GLY A 110 -4.73 2.94 16.25
CA GLY A 110 -5.83 2.15 15.70
C GLY A 110 -5.79 2.14 14.18
N LEU A 111 -6.81 1.55 13.59
CA LEU A 111 -6.93 1.50 12.14
C LEU A 111 -7.96 2.52 11.68
N LYS A 112 -7.65 3.21 10.59
CA LYS A 112 -8.59 4.10 9.92
C LYS A 112 -8.74 3.67 8.48
N THR A 113 -9.99 3.62 8.01
CA THR A 113 -10.32 3.14 6.67
C THR A 113 -10.92 4.27 5.85
N TYR A 114 -10.39 4.45 4.65
CA TYR A 114 -10.91 5.38 3.65
C TYR A 114 -11.34 4.59 2.43
N THR A 115 -12.32 5.09 1.69
CA THR A 115 -12.61 4.55 0.37
C THR A 115 -11.76 5.29 -0.66
N MET A 116 -11.61 4.69 -1.85
CA MET A 116 -10.87 5.34 -2.93
C MET A 116 -11.49 6.68 -3.30
N SER A 117 -12.83 6.79 -3.28
CA SER A 117 -13.49 8.05 -3.60
C SER A 117 -13.16 9.15 -2.58
N GLU A 118 -12.98 8.81 -1.30
CA GLU A 118 -12.58 9.77 -0.27
C GLU A 118 -11.13 10.22 -0.45
N ILE A 119 -10.25 9.32 -0.83
CA ILE A 119 -8.81 9.60 -1.01
C ILE A 119 -8.57 10.55 -2.20
N LEU A 120 -9.39 10.45 -3.25
CA LEU A 120 -9.24 11.27 -4.45
C LEU A 120 -9.80 12.69 -4.29
N THR A 121 -10.61 12.92 -3.28
CA THR A 121 -11.10 14.26 -2.97
C THR A 121 -10.19 14.94 -1.94
#